data_6fd025cdf8440316a66d1aa753c1a1c5
#
_entry.id   6fd025cdf8440316a66d1aa753c1a1c5
#
_cell.length_a   1.000
_cell.length_b   1.000
_cell.length_c   1.000
_cell.angle_alpha   90.00
_cell.angle_beta   90.00
_cell.angle_gamma   90.00
#
_symmetry.space_group_name_H-M   'P 1'
#
loop_
_entity.id
_entity.type
_entity.pdbx_description
1 polymer ?
#
loop_
_entity_poly.entity_id
_entity_poly.type
_entity_poly.pdbx_seq_one_letter_code
_entity_poly.pdbx_strand_id
1 'polypeptide(L)'
;RRRVMMLLFQGEDAVRRVRTVVGNFSPHRRGGQTIRDTYGDLVLDANDEVRYFEPAVLAAPSLDEAIAKLKLWARYSDTEGGVLDEVISYAADEQSERTLVLLKPDNFKFATGRPGNMIDFFSRTGLFIVGIKVHRMSTAQAMEFYGPVREILRTKLKSVVATRAKEVLEKELGFAIGGSESQQLGELLGPLLGENQFENIVRFMAGRSPSECEPAQMTQP
;
A
#
# COMPACT_ATOMS: atom_id res chain seq x y z
N ARG A 1 -5.05 -16.59 -21.31
CA ARG A 1 -5.14 -16.97 -19.87
C ARG A 1 -6.10 -16.03 -19.18
N ARG A 2 -6.94 -16.55 -18.24
CA ARG A 2 -7.85 -15.74 -17.44
C ARG A 2 -7.20 -15.44 -16.10
N ARG A 3 -7.39 -14.23 -15.60
CA ARG A 3 -6.79 -13.73 -14.35
C ARG A 3 -7.79 -13.88 -13.20
N VAL A 4 -7.29 -14.17 -12.01
CA VAL A 4 -8.04 -14.09 -10.76
C VAL A 4 -7.24 -13.28 -9.76
N MET A 5 -7.95 -12.50 -8.94
CA MET A 5 -7.34 -11.78 -7.82
C MET A 5 -7.75 -12.47 -6.54
N MET A 6 -6.79 -12.78 -5.68
CA MET A 6 -7.04 -13.33 -4.36
C MET A 6 -6.79 -12.27 -3.30
N LEU A 7 -7.76 -12.08 -2.42
CA LEU A 7 -7.68 -11.16 -1.31
C LEU A 7 -7.76 -11.94 0.00
N LEU A 8 -6.83 -11.69 0.91
CA LEU A 8 -6.82 -12.24 2.25
C LEU A 8 -7.26 -11.17 3.24
N PHE A 9 -8.30 -11.47 4.00
CA PHE A 9 -8.79 -10.64 5.10
C PHE A 9 -8.57 -11.35 6.43
N GLN A 10 -8.13 -10.59 7.44
CA GLN A 10 -7.91 -11.07 8.79
C GLN A 10 -8.62 -10.16 9.79
N GLY A 11 -9.26 -10.76 10.77
CA GLY A 11 -9.93 -10.04 11.86
C GLY A 11 -10.93 -10.95 12.58
N GLU A 12 -11.55 -10.42 13.61
CA GLU A 12 -12.62 -11.11 14.33
C GLU A 12 -13.77 -11.42 13.38
N ASP A 13 -14.23 -12.67 13.39
CA ASP A 13 -15.37 -13.17 12.62
C ASP A 13 -15.25 -12.90 11.09
N ALA A 14 -14.01 -12.97 10.56
CA ALA A 14 -13.71 -12.58 9.19
C ALA A 14 -14.58 -13.32 8.15
N VAL A 15 -14.80 -14.63 8.33
CA VAL A 15 -15.60 -15.43 7.38
C VAL A 15 -17.04 -14.91 7.29
N ARG A 16 -17.70 -14.67 8.43
CA ARG A 16 -19.07 -14.14 8.45
C ARG A 16 -19.15 -12.74 7.86
N ARG A 17 -18.23 -11.85 8.25
CA ARG A 17 -18.19 -10.47 7.74
C ARG A 17 -17.99 -10.42 6.23
N VAL A 18 -17.04 -11.19 5.70
CA VAL A 18 -16.82 -11.28 4.25
C VAL A 18 -18.08 -11.82 3.55
N ARG A 19 -18.70 -12.88 4.07
CA ARG A 19 -19.94 -13.42 3.50
C ARG A 19 -21.09 -12.43 3.49
N THR A 20 -21.23 -11.63 4.54
CA THR A 20 -22.27 -10.58 4.61
C THR A 20 -22.08 -9.55 3.50
N VAL A 21 -20.84 -9.11 3.25
CA VAL A 21 -20.53 -8.14 2.19
C VAL A 21 -20.67 -8.77 0.79
N VAL A 22 -20.22 -10.01 0.63
CA VAL A 22 -20.38 -10.75 -0.64
C VAL A 22 -21.85 -10.97 -0.97
N GLY A 23 -22.65 -11.26 0.03
CA GLY A 23 -24.10 -11.48 -0.10
C GLY A 23 -24.46 -12.88 -0.58
N ASN A 24 -25.74 -13.21 -0.36
CA ASN A 24 -26.36 -14.37 -0.94
C ASN A 24 -27.04 -13.97 -2.25
N PHE A 25 -26.94 -14.87 -3.20
CA PHE A 25 -27.65 -14.68 -4.45
C PHE A 25 -29.15 -14.97 -4.25
N SER A 26 -30.00 -14.01 -4.62
CA SER A 26 -31.45 -14.20 -4.64
C SER A 26 -32.04 -13.56 -5.89
N PRO A 27 -32.80 -14.29 -6.70
CA PRO A 27 -33.43 -13.73 -7.90
C PRO A 27 -34.46 -12.62 -7.58
N HIS A 28 -34.95 -12.57 -6.33
CA HIS A 28 -35.97 -11.63 -5.91
C HIS A 28 -35.45 -10.40 -5.12
N ARG A 29 -34.15 -10.35 -4.80
CA ARG A 29 -33.55 -9.24 -4.04
C ARG A 29 -32.40 -8.61 -4.84
N ARG A 30 -32.72 -7.65 -5.66
CA ARG A 30 -31.74 -6.81 -6.35
C ARG A 30 -31.70 -5.43 -5.68
N GLY A 31 -31.09 -5.35 -4.50
CA GLY A 31 -30.98 -4.08 -3.77
C GLY A 31 -29.67 -3.34 -3.94
N GLY A 32 -28.67 -3.92 -4.63
CA GLY A 32 -27.34 -3.30 -4.81
C GLY A 32 -26.54 -3.13 -3.53
N GLN A 33 -26.93 -3.85 -2.44
CA GLN A 33 -26.29 -3.71 -1.12
C GLN A 33 -25.14 -4.67 -0.91
N THR A 34 -25.00 -5.68 -1.75
CA THR A 34 -23.93 -6.67 -1.67
C THR A 34 -23.16 -6.75 -2.98
N ILE A 35 -21.98 -7.38 -2.96
CA ILE A 35 -21.17 -7.53 -4.16
C ILE A 35 -21.92 -8.35 -5.22
N ARG A 36 -22.58 -9.43 -4.81
CA ARG A 36 -23.33 -10.28 -5.75
C ARG A 36 -24.56 -9.61 -6.34
N ASP A 37 -25.25 -8.80 -5.54
CA ASP A 37 -26.41 -8.03 -6.04
C ASP A 37 -25.99 -6.93 -7.01
N THR A 38 -24.76 -6.43 -6.90
CA THR A 38 -24.27 -5.30 -7.72
C THR A 38 -23.55 -5.78 -8.97
N TYR A 39 -22.70 -6.81 -8.84
CA TYR A 39 -21.76 -7.23 -9.88
C TYR A 39 -21.96 -8.68 -10.35
N GLY A 40 -22.82 -9.45 -9.68
CA GLY A 40 -23.16 -10.81 -10.12
C GLY A 40 -24.17 -10.81 -11.25
N ASP A 41 -24.01 -11.76 -12.18
CA ASP A 41 -24.95 -11.97 -13.27
C ASP A 41 -25.86 -13.15 -12.99
N LEU A 42 -27.15 -12.97 -13.18
CA LEU A 42 -28.15 -14.02 -13.16
C LEU A 42 -29.03 -13.95 -14.39
N VAL A 43 -29.11 -15.03 -15.08
CA VAL A 43 -30.06 -15.20 -16.18
C VAL A 43 -31.00 -16.36 -15.81
N LEU A 44 -32.29 -16.06 -15.75
CA LEU A 44 -33.36 -17.04 -15.60
C LEU A 44 -33.92 -17.44 -16.97
N ASP A 45 -34.45 -18.62 -17.08
CA ASP A 45 -35.24 -19.05 -18.23
C ASP A 45 -36.72 -18.63 -18.12
N ALA A 46 -37.54 -19.07 -19.07
CA ALA A 46 -38.98 -18.76 -19.10
C ALA A 46 -39.77 -19.37 -17.94
N ASN A 47 -39.21 -20.31 -17.19
CA ASN A 47 -39.80 -20.98 -16.03
C ASN A 47 -39.22 -20.48 -14.70
N ASP A 48 -38.50 -19.35 -14.71
CA ASP A 48 -37.78 -18.82 -13.56
C ASP A 48 -36.67 -19.74 -13.01
N GLU A 49 -36.19 -20.71 -13.81
CA GLU A 49 -35.05 -21.53 -13.46
C GLU A 49 -33.73 -20.86 -13.83
N VAL A 50 -32.69 -21.06 -13.00
CA VAL A 50 -31.37 -20.46 -13.23
C VAL A 50 -30.69 -21.09 -14.44
N ARG A 51 -30.63 -20.34 -15.55
CA ARG A 51 -29.92 -20.71 -16.77
C ARG A 51 -28.42 -20.43 -16.68
N TYR A 52 -28.05 -19.32 -16.04
CA TYR A 52 -26.66 -18.87 -15.89
C TYR A 52 -26.49 -18.09 -14.59
N PHE A 53 -25.38 -18.31 -13.94
CA PHE A 53 -25.02 -17.60 -12.72
C PHE A 53 -23.51 -17.35 -12.65
N GLU A 54 -23.12 -16.07 -12.55
CA GLU A 54 -21.76 -15.64 -12.28
C GLU A 54 -21.71 -14.83 -10.99
N PRO A 55 -21.13 -15.38 -9.90
CA PRO A 55 -21.18 -14.73 -8.59
C PRO A 55 -20.25 -13.53 -8.42
N ALA A 56 -19.47 -13.13 -9.44
CA ALA A 56 -18.45 -12.10 -9.41
C ALA A 56 -17.33 -12.36 -8.39
N VAL A 57 -17.66 -12.84 -7.20
CA VAL A 57 -16.74 -13.11 -6.09
C VAL A 57 -17.05 -14.45 -5.43
N LEU A 58 -16.00 -15.21 -5.14
CA LEU A 58 -16.09 -16.44 -4.33
C LEU A 58 -15.53 -16.16 -2.93
N ALA A 59 -16.26 -16.55 -1.91
CA ALA A 59 -15.84 -16.52 -0.52
C ALA A 59 -16.07 -17.88 0.13
N ALA A 60 -15.24 -18.25 1.10
CA ALA A 60 -15.42 -19.48 1.86
C ALA A 60 -16.71 -19.43 2.67
N PRO A 61 -17.57 -20.45 2.62
CA PRO A 61 -18.84 -20.48 3.36
C PRO A 61 -18.67 -20.75 4.86
N SER A 62 -17.56 -21.38 5.25
CA SER A 62 -17.27 -21.74 6.64
C SER A 62 -15.79 -21.52 6.98
N LEU A 63 -15.45 -21.58 8.26
CA LEU A 63 -14.07 -21.48 8.72
C LEU A 63 -13.21 -22.65 8.22
N ASP A 64 -13.75 -23.87 8.23
CA ASP A 64 -13.02 -25.06 7.78
C ASP A 64 -12.67 -24.98 6.30
N GLU A 65 -13.60 -24.53 5.46
CA GLU A 65 -13.35 -24.30 4.06
C GLU A 65 -12.37 -23.13 3.84
N ALA A 66 -12.44 -22.09 4.64
CA ALA A 66 -11.45 -20.99 4.57
C ALA A 66 -10.05 -21.51 4.86
N ILE A 67 -9.88 -22.32 5.91
CA ILE A 67 -8.58 -22.94 6.26
C ILE A 67 -8.08 -23.85 5.13
N ALA A 68 -8.95 -24.68 4.57
CA ALA A 68 -8.58 -25.58 3.47
C ALA A 68 -8.13 -24.81 2.22
N LYS A 69 -8.87 -23.76 1.84
CA LYS A 69 -8.54 -22.90 0.70
C LYS A 69 -7.28 -22.08 0.93
N LEU A 70 -7.04 -21.57 2.14
CA LEU A 70 -5.80 -20.88 2.49
C LEU A 70 -4.58 -21.79 2.38
N LYS A 71 -4.68 -23.04 2.87
CA LYS A 71 -3.60 -24.05 2.71
C LYS A 71 -3.33 -24.35 1.24
N LEU A 72 -4.37 -24.43 0.42
CA LEU A 72 -4.22 -24.64 -1.02
C LEU A 72 -3.48 -23.48 -1.68
N TRP A 73 -3.94 -22.25 -1.47
CA TRP A 73 -3.39 -21.07 -2.12
C TRP A 73 -2.00 -20.68 -1.61
N ALA A 74 -1.67 -20.97 -0.34
CA ALA A 74 -0.32 -20.78 0.19
C ALA A 74 0.75 -21.56 -0.58
N ARG A 75 0.40 -22.68 -1.22
CA ARG A 75 1.32 -23.46 -2.05
C ARG A 75 1.66 -22.76 -3.38
N TYR A 76 0.80 -21.87 -3.84
CA TYR A 76 0.94 -21.21 -5.14
C TYR A 76 1.34 -19.73 -5.02
N SER A 77 1.31 -19.15 -3.81
CA SER A 77 1.55 -17.71 -3.60
C SER A 77 2.95 -17.26 -4.02
N ASP A 78 3.93 -18.15 -3.97
CA ASP A 78 5.34 -17.84 -4.26
C ASP A 78 5.92 -18.62 -5.47
N THR A 79 5.09 -19.41 -6.17
CA THR A 79 5.59 -20.34 -7.21
C THR A 79 5.45 -19.85 -8.63
N GLU A 80 4.67 -18.81 -8.89
CA GLU A 80 4.42 -18.30 -10.26
C GLU A 80 4.91 -16.86 -10.39
N GLY A 81 6.23 -16.64 -10.56
CA GLY A 81 6.81 -15.37 -11.02
C GLY A 81 6.51 -14.11 -10.21
N GLY A 82 5.68 -14.19 -9.18
CA GLY A 82 5.34 -13.07 -8.30
C GLY A 82 4.46 -12.01 -8.94
N VAL A 83 4.51 -10.82 -8.33
CA VAL A 83 3.63 -9.68 -8.66
C VAL A 83 3.93 -9.05 -10.02
N LEU A 84 5.14 -9.26 -10.56
CA LEU A 84 5.62 -8.57 -11.77
C LEU A 84 5.61 -9.45 -13.02
N ASP A 85 5.14 -10.68 -12.92
CA ASP A 85 5.08 -11.57 -14.05
C ASP A 85 4.02 -11.14 -15.08
N GLU A 86 4.16 -11.58 -16.33
CA GLU A 86 3.34 -11.16 -17.46
C GLU A 86 1.87 -11.57 -17.30
N VAL A 87 1.14 -10.81 -16.47
CA VAL A 87 -0.29 -11.01 -16.21
C VAL A 87 -1.15 -10.59 -17.41
N ILE A 88 -0.65 -9.65 -18.22
CA ILE A 88 -1.31 -9.13 -19.41
C ILE A 88 -0.35 -9.27 -20.58
N SER A 89 -0.82 -9.90 -21.66
CA SER A 89 -0.10 -9.95 -22.92
C SER A 89 -0.54 -8.76 -23.78
N TYR A 90 0.44 -7.98 -24.22
CA TYR A 90 0.26 -6.89 -25.17
C TYR A 90 0.67 -7.33 -26.57
N ALA A 91 0.15 -6.69 -27.59
CA ALA A 91 0.63 -6.90 -28.95
C ALA A 91 2.10 -6.46 -29.07
N ALA A 92 2.86 -7.06 -30.00
CA ALA A 92 4.29 -6.80 -30.13
C ALA A 92 4.64 -5.34 -30.46
N ASP A 93 3.71 -4.60 -31.02
CA ASP A 93 3.82 -3.17 -31.38
C ASP A 93 3.19 -2.23 -30.34
N GLU A 94 2.57 -2.77 -29.29
CA GLU A 94 1.94 -1.99 -28.23
C GLU A 94 2.97 -1.62 -27.17
N GLN A 95 3.17 -0.31 -27.00
CA GLN A 95 4.03 0.22 -25.94
C GLN A 95 3.26 0.20 -24.62
N SER A 96 3.72 -0.59 -23.66
CA SER A 96 3.17 -0.64 -22.32
C SER A 96 4.17 -0.13 -21.29
N GLU A 97 3.68 0.60 -20.30
CA GLU A 97 4.46 1.06 -19.16
C GLU A 97 3.93 0.43 -17.88
N ARG A 98 4.81 0.26 -16.89
CA ARG A 98 4.44 -0.18 -15.54
C ARG A 98 4.80 0.90 -14.54
N THR A 99 3.93 1.10 -13.57
CA THR A 99 4.19 2.03 -12.47
C THR A 99 3.85 1.37 -11.14
N LEU A 100 4.47 1.86 -10.07
CA LEU A 100 4.26 1.39 -8.70
C LEU A 100 3.52 2.45 -7.89
N VAL A 101 2.46 2.02 -7.21
CA VAL A 101 1.77 2.82 -6.19
C VAL A 101 2.00 2.20 -4.83
N LEU A 102 2.48 2.98 -3.87
CA LEU A 102 2.71 2.56 -2.50
C LEU A 102 1.67 3.20 -1.57
N LEU A 103 0.81 2.38 -0.98
CA LEU A 103 -0.07 2.83 0.10
C LEU A 103 0.69 2.77 1.42
N LYS A 104 0.86 3.95 2.06
CA LYS A 104 1.69 4.11 3.26
C LYS A 104 1.06 3.47 4.51
N PRO A 105 1.87 3.14 5.54
CA PRO A 105 1.42 2.39 6.72
C PRO A 105 0.26 3.01 7.51
N ASP A 106 0.14 4.33 7.54
CA ASP A 106 -0.95 5.04 8.23
C ASP A 106 -2.35 4.65 7.71
N ASN A 107 -2.43 4.19 6.46
CA ASN A 107 -3.69 3.74 5.85
C ASN A 107 -4.13 2.36 6.35
N PHE A 108 -3.24 1.63 7.01
CA PHE A 108 -3.49 0.29 7.55
C PHE A 108 -3.54 0.25 9.09
N LYS A 109 -3.40 1.39 9.76
CA LYS A 109 -3.40 1.48 11.22
C LYS A 109 -4.71 1.00 11.85
N PHE A 110 -5.81 1.22 11.15
CA PHE A 110 -7.14 0.80 11.56
C PHE A 110 -7.86 0.07 10.42
N ALA A 111 -8.74 -0.86 10.76
CA ALA A 111 -9.59 -1.56 9.81
C ALA A 111 -10.67 -0.60 9.25
N THR A 112 -10.37 0.05 8.13
CA THR A 112 -11.25 1.00 7.45
C THR A 112 -11.32 0.73 5.96
N GLY A 113 -12.30 1.30 5.26
CA GLY A 113 -12.39 1.25 3.80
C GLY A 113 -11.32 2.10 3.06
N ARG A 114 -10.45 2.80 3.79
CA ARG A 114 -9.50 3.77 3.22
C ARG A 114 -8.56 3.18 2.17
N PRO A 115 -7.90 2.01 2.39
CA PRO A 115 -7.09 1.39 1.35
C PRO A 115 -7.89 1.01 0.11
N GLY A 116 -9.09 0.43 0.29
CA GLY A 116 -9.97 0.06 -0.82
C GLY A 116 -10.42 1.25 -1.65
N ASN A 117 -10.79 2.35 -1.01
CA ASN A 117 -11.16 3.58 -1.69
C ASN A 117 -10.01 4.15 -2.53
N MET A 118 -8.77 4.09 -2.03
CA MET A 118 -7.60 4.51 -2.81
C MET A 118 -7.39 3.62 -4.04
N ILE A 119 -7.54 2.31 -3.90
CA ILE A 119 -7.44 1.37 -5.02
C ILE A 119 -8.53 1.64 -6.06
N ASP A 120 -9.75 1.98 -5.63
CA ASP A 120 -10.86 2.35 -6.51
C ASP A 120 -10.53 3.57 -7.38
N PHE A 121 -9.88 4.59 -6.82
CA PHE A 121 -9.42 5.74 -7.61
C PHE A 121 -8.48 5.34 -8.74
N PHE A 122 -7.51 4.45 -8.46
CA PHE A 122 -6.59 3.96 -9.50
C PHE A 122 -7.30 3.07 -10.53
N SER A 123 -8.28 2.27 -10.11
CA SER A 123 -9.06 1.42 -11.01
C SER A 123 -9.85 2.22 -12.06
N ARG A 124 -10.18 3.47 -11.77
CA ARG A 124 -10.92 4.36 -12.70
C ARG A 124 -10.04 5.02 -13.77
N THR A 125 -8.72 4.84 -13.71
CA THR A 125 -7.79 5.42 -14.68
C THR A 125 -7.77 4.71 -16.04
N GLY A 126 -8.40 3.55 -16.16
CA GLY A 126 -8.30 2.68 -17.32
C GLY A 126 -7.05 1.79 -17.31
N LEU A 127 -6.17 1.92 -16.31
CA LEU A 127 -5.00 1.07 -16.15
C LEU A 127 -5.38 -0.27 -15.53
N PHE A 128 -4.71 -1.32 -15.96
CA PHE A 128 -4.88 -2.64 -15.36
C PHE A 128 -4.09 -2.77 -14.07
N ILE A 129 -4.73 -3.28 -13.03
CA ILE A 129 -4.02 -3.73 -11.83
C ILE A 129 -3.36 -5.07 -12.15
N VAL A 130 -2.04 -5.09 -12.22
CA VAL A 130 -1.25 -6.29 -12.54
C VAL A 130 -0.73 -7.01 -11.31
N GLY A 131 -0.74 -6.35 -10.15
CA GLY A 131 -0.38 -6.96 -8.88
C GLY A 131 -0.75 -6.09 -7.68
N ILE A 132 -1.04 -6.73 -6.56
CA ILE A 132 -1.23 -6.10 -5.25
C ILE A 132 -0.53 -6.96 -4.21
N LYS A 133 0.30 -6.34 -3.36
CA LYS A 133 0.97 -7.02 -2.25
C LYS A 133 0.90 -6.17 -1.00
N VAL A 134 0.48 -6.76 0.11
CA VAL A 134 0.67 -6.19 1.45
C VAL A 134 2.03 -6.67 1.95
N HIS A 135 2.93 -5.73 2.23
CA HIS A 135 4.30 -6.03 2.59
C HIS A 135 4.68 -5.33 3.89
N ARG A 136 5.33 -6.03 4.80
CA ARG A 136 5.96 -5.46 5.98
C ARG A 136 7.41 -5.14 5.63
N MET A 137 7.71 -3.88 5.56
CA MET A 137 9.03 -3.40 5.18
C MET A 137 10.01 -3.49 6.35
N SER A 138 11.18 -4.07 6.13
CA SER A 138 12.28 -4.02 7.10
C SER A 138 12.93 -2.64 7.11
N THR A 139 13.70 -2.32 8.16
CA THR A 139 14.45 -1.07 8.26
C THR A 139 15.44 -0.93 7.09
N ALA A 140 16.15 -2.01 6.73
CA ALA A 140 17.08 -2.01 5.60
C ALA A 140 16.36 -1.73 4.27
N GLN A 141 15.21 -2.37 4.03
CA GLN A 141 14.42 -2.10 2.82
C GLN A 141 13.90 -0.67 2.76
N ALA A 142 13.47 -0.10 3.89
CA ALA A 142 13.04 1.29 3.95
C ALA A 142 14.19 2.26 3.67
N MET A 143 15.38 1.99 4.21
CA MET A 143 16.59 2.77 3.93
C MET A 143 16.98 2.72 2.45
N GLU A 144 16.94 1.55 1.84
CA GLU A 144 17.24 1.36 0.42
C GLU A 144 16.22 2.11 -0.46
N PHE A 145 14.93 1.88 -0.20
CA PHE A 145 13.84 2.50 -0.98
C PHE A 145 13.86 4.03 -0.93
N TYR A 146 14.12 4.61 0.26
CA TYR A 146 14.18 6.06 0.45
C TYR A 146 15.59 6.65 0.33
N GLY A 147 16.60 5.85 0.00
CA GLY A 147 17.98 6.30 -0.17
C GLY A 147 18.13 7.56 -1.02
N PRO A 148 17.53 7.65 -2.22
CA PRO A 148 17.58 8.86 -3.04
C PRO A 148 17.01 10.11 -2.36
N VAL A 149 16.00 9.95 -1.48
CA VAL A 149 15.41 11.07 -0.74
C VAL A 149 16.35 11.61 0.33
N ARG A 150 17.21 10.76 0.91
CA ARG A 150 18.19 11.15 1.93
C ARG A 150 19.10 12.27 1.45
N GLU A 151 19.69 12.13 0.27
CA GLU A 151 20.59 13.14 -0.30
C GLU A 151 19.85 14.44 -0.65
N ILE A 152 18.62 14.34 -1.12
CA ILE A 152 17.77 15.50 -1.38
C ILE A 152 17.46 16.25 -0.08
N LEU A 153 17.15 15.55 1.01
CA LEU A 153 16.87 16.16 2.31
C LEU A 153 18.12 16.88 2.85
N ARG A 154 19.28 16.23 2.82
CA ARG A 154 20.57 16.81 3.27
C ARG A 154 20.91 18.11 2.54
N THR A 155 20.59 18.19 1.26
CA THR A 155 20.87 19.37 0.43
C THR A 155 19.82 20.48 0.61
N LYS A 156 18.54 20.12 0.45
CA LYS A 156 17.44 21.11 0.49
C LYS A 156 17.22 21.73 1.87
N LEU A 157 17.50 21.01 2.93
CA LEU A 157 17.29 21.52 4.27
C LEU A 157 18.36 22.52 4.73
N LYS A 158 19.48 22.65 4.04
CA LYS A 158 20.52 23.66 4.36
C LYS A 158 19.95 25.09 4.37
N SER A 159 19.22 25.48 3.36
CA SER A 159 18.61 26.81 3.27
C SER A 159 17.52 27.04 4.33
N VAL A 160 16.71 26.02 4.58
CA VAL A 160 15.65 26.08 5.60
C VAL A 160 16.25 26.25 6.99
N VAL A 161 17.31 25.49 7.29
CA VAL A 161 18.01 25.57 8.58
C VAL A 161 18.73 26.89 8.72
N ALA A 162 19.42 27.37 7.66
CA ALA A 162 20.09 28.67 7.66
C ALA A 162 19.14 29.78 8.13
N THR A 163 17.97 29.86 7.51
CA THR A 163 16.96 30.89 7.85
C THR A 163 16.45 30.72 9.28
N ARG A 164 16.01 29.52 9.66
CA ARG A 164 15.43 29.27 10.98
C ARG A 164 16.44 29.42 12.11
N ALA A 165 17.68 28.92 11.92
CA ALA A 165 18.73 29.06 12.93
C ALA A 165 19.08 30.54 13.15
N LYS A 166 19.20 31.32 12.06
CA LYS A 166 19.40 32.77 12.13
C LYS A 166 18.30 33.43 12.97
N GLU A 167 17.04 33.24 12.61
CA GLU A 167 15.88 33.84 13.32
C GLU A 167 15.86 33.52 14.84
N VAL A 168 16.11 32.24 15.17
CA VAL A 168 16.11 31.81 16.58
C VAL A 168 17.29 32.39 17.32
N LEU A 169 18.48 32.34 16.75
CA LEU A 169 19.70 32.87 17.44
C LEU A 169 19.67 34.38 17.57
N GLU A 170 19.20 35.12 16.57
CA GLU A 170 19.05 36.56 16.64
C GLU A 170 18.08 36.95 17.76
N LYS A 171 16.98 36.23 17.89
CA LYS A 171 15.98 36.44 18.94
C LYS A 171 16.53 36.15 20.34
N GLU A 172 17.22 35.03 20.53
CA GLU A 172 17.70 34.58 21.83
C GLU A 172 18.97 35.32 22.30
N LEU A 173 19.86 35.66 21.37
CA LEU A 173 21.15 36.27 21.70
C LEU A 173 21.17 37.80 21.57
N GLY A 174 20.16 38.40 20.93
CA GLY A 174 19.98 39.84 20.84
C GLY A 174 20.94 40.56 19.89
N PHE A 175 21.59 39.87 18.95
CA PHE A 175 22.43 40.47 17.91
C PHE A 175 22.12 39.92 16.53
N ALA A 176 22.39 40.71 15.47
CA ALA A 176 22.14 40.33 14.09
C ALA A 176 23.18 39.34 13.58
N ILE A 177 22.75 38.30 12.89
CA ILE A 177 23.60 37.32 12.22
C ILE A 177 23.70 37.67 10.72
N GLY A 178 24.91 37.78 10.20
CA GLY A 178 25.15 38.07 8.81
C GLY A 178 24.72 36.93 7.86
N GLY A 179 24.69 37.25 6.56
CA GLY A 179 24.32 36.23 5.55
C GLY A 179 25.34 35.10 5.45
N SER A 180 26.62 35.39 5.62
CA SER A 180 27.71 34.40 5.61
C SER A 180 27.59 33.41 6.78
N GLU A 181 27.36 33.91 7.98
CA GLU A 181 27.22 33.14 9.21
C GLU A 181 25.93 32.27 9.14
N SER A 182 24.87 32.84 8.61
CA SER A 182 23.61 32.11 8.39
C SER A 182 23.82 30.94 7.41
N GLN A 183 24.57 31.16 6.32
CA GLN A 183 24.90 30.10 5.36
C GLN A 183 25.76 29.00 6.01
N GLN A 184 26.77 29.37 6.81
CA GLN A 184 27.58 28.40 7.55
C GLN A 184 26.75 27.56 8.52
N LEU A 185 25.78 28.15 9.21
CA LEU A 185 24.80 27.40 10.04
C LEU A 185 23.99 26.42 9.21
N GLY A 186 23.57 26.81 8.02
CA GLY A 186 22.87 25.92 7.08
C GLY A 186 23.73 24.74 6.61
N GLU A 187 24.99 25.00 6.28
CA GLU A 187 25.94 23.95 5.84
C GLU A 187 26.24 22.96 6.99
N LEU A 188 26.34 23.43 8.22
CA LEU A 188 26.62 22.59 9.38
C LEU A 188 25.41 21.80 9.84
N LEU A 189 24.27 22.44 10.01
CA LEU A 189 23.08 21.86 10.64
C LEU A 189 22.11 21.21 9.65
N GLY A 190 22.12 21.66 8.40
CA GLY A 190 21.24 21.13 7.34
C GLY A 190 21.37 19.63 7.14
N PRO A 191 22.60 19.07 6.99
CA PRO A 191 22.80 17.63 6.88
C PRO A 191 22.31 16.85 8.12
N LEU A 192 22.46 17.40 9.33
CA LEU A 192 21.98 16.78 10.57
C LEU A 192 20.46 16.72 10.59
N LEU A 193 19.78 17.80 10.24
CA LEU A 193 18.33 17.80 10.13
C LEU A 193 17.86 16.86 9.02
N GLY A 194 18.57 16.83 7.88
CA GLY A 194 18.28 15.92 6.77
C GLY A 194 18.35 14.46 7.20
N GLU A 195 19.35 14.09 7.96
CA GLU A 195 19.50 12.74 8.51
C GLU A 195 18.38 12.39 9.49
N ASN A 196 18.06 13.30 10.40
CA ASN A 196 16.95 13.11 11.33
C ASN A 196 15.60 12.93 10.60
N GLN A 197 15.34 13.72 9.58
CA GLN A 197 14.12 13.56 8.76
C GLN A 197 14.11 12.23 8.00
N PHE A 198 15.25 11.80 7.49
CA PHE A 198 15.37 10.50 6.85
C PHE A 198 15.09 9.35 7.84
N GLU A 199 15.66 9.38 9.04
CA GLU A 199 15.38 8.39 10.09
C GLU A 199 13.89 8.36 10.45
N ASN A 200 13.22 9.51 10.52
CA ASN A 200 11.79 9.59 10.77
C ASN A 200 10.96 8.94 9.65
N ILE A 201 11.37 9.12 8.39
CA ILE A 201 10.73 8.44 7.24
C ILE A 201 10.91 6.93 7.36
N VAL A 202 12.11 6.45 7.64
CA VAL A 202 12.40 5.02 7.81
C VAL A 202 11.58 4.45 8.97
N ARG A 203 11.56 5.11 10.12
CA ARG A 203 10.74 4.71 11.28
C ARG A 203 9.26 4.64 10.92
N PHE A 204 8.74 5.62 10.20
CA PHE A 204 7.34 5.62 9.76
C PHE A 204 7.02 4.44 8.86
N MET A 205 7.93 4.05 7.97
CA MET A 205 7.71 2.98 7.00
C MET A 205 7.94 1.58 7.59
N ALA A 206 8.99 1.41 8.40
CA ALA A 206 9.42 0.12 8.93
C ALA A 206 9.07 -0.11 10.42
N GLY A 207 8.56 0.92 11.10
CA GLY A 207 8.24 0.87 12.53
C GLY A 207 9.43 1.10 13.46
N ARG A 208 10.66 1.15 12.94
CA ARG A 208 11.90 1.41 13.69
C ARG A 208 12.85 2.28 12.86
N SER A 209 13.59 3.19 13.52
CA SER A 209 14.66 3.93 12.85
C SER A 209 15.95 3.10 12.79
N PRO A 210 16.88 3.42 11.88
CA PRO A 210 18.19 2.78 11.83
C PRO A 210 18.96 2.86 13.15
N SER A 211 18.89 4.00 13.84
CA SER A 211 19.54 4.23 15.13
C SER A 211 18.96 3.38 16.29
N GLU A 212 17.74 2.86 16.14
CA GLU A 212 17.07 2.00 17.13
C GLU A 212 17.29 0.49 16.87
N CYS A 213 17.93 0.14 15.75
CA CYS A 213 18.09 -1.26 15.34
C CYS A 213 19.50 -1.78 15.62
N GLU A 214 19.58 -2.93 16.25
CA GLU A 214 20.80 -3.75 16.19
C GLU A 214 21.02 -4.29 14.77
N PRO A 215 22.29 -4.51 14.34
CA PRO A 215 22.58 -4.96 12.97
C PRO A 215 21.78 -6.18 12.52
N ALA A 216 21.57 -7.15 13.41
CA ALA A 216 20.77 -8.36 13.13
C ALA A 216 19.28 -8.08 12.94
N GLN A 217 18.76 -6.95 13.43
CA GLN A 217 17.35 -6.56 13.33
C GLN A 217 17.05 -5.75 12.07
N MET A 218 18.06 -5.21 11.42
CA MET A 218 17.90 -4.33 10.26
C MET A 218 17.15 -4.99 9.09
N THR A 219 17.36 -6.28 8.88
CA THR A 219 16.76 -7.07 7.80
C THR A 219 15.47 -7.78 8.20
N GLN A 220 15.09 -7.74 9.48
CA GLN A 220 13.85 -8.34 9.97
C GLN A 220 12.68 -7.39 9.71
N PRO A 221 11.56 -7.89 9.15
CA PRO A 221 10.34 -7.09 8.93
C PRO A 221 9.55 -6.85 10.22
#